data_9e03b74e989668e53e085c606db11f5a
#
_entry.id   9e03b74e989668e53e085c606db11f5a
#
_cell.length_a   1.000
_cell.length_b   1.000
_cell.length_c   1.000
_cell.angle_alpha   90.00
_cell.angle_beta   90.00
_cell.angle_gamma   90.00
#
_symmetry.space_group_name_H-M   'P 1'
#
loop_
_entity.id
_entity.type
_entity.pdbx_description
1 polymer ?
#
loop_
_entity_poly.entity_id
_entity_poly.type
_entity_poly.pdbx_seq_one_letter_code
_entity_poly.pdbx_strand_id
1 'polypeptide(L)'
;VRLLPYLQHSFWFMPSVAACHAMANLLAERHNTFWHGYEVIVAAGASAGLGLAALPPVRKAIGSGFDSQTITLSCGKLTTGVTVSQWSSILMLRNLKSPETYFQAAFRVQSPWSIKNPNGDNPNQEEILKPVCFVFDFAPTRALRQLCEYGISLSPNEANPETAVKDLVAFLPVLANDGANMTQVDAGGILDIAMAGTSATLLARKWESALLVNVDNGTLQRIMDSPEAMAAVERIEGWRSLGDNVIETIINKSDKVKELKNKAKDKDLTAKEKKQLSEAEKEYKSKRKQIQEKLVKFATRIPAFMYLTDHRENTLQDVITKL
;
A
#
# COMPACT_ATOMS: atom_id res chain seq x y z
N VAL A 1 28.05 7.17 -7.50
CA VAL A 1 27.98 6.29 -6.31
C VAL A 1 28.37 4.89 -6.75
N ARG A 2 29.36 4.29 -6.08
CA ARG A 2 29.71 2.89 -6.33
C ARG A 2 28.73 2.02 -5.55
N LEU A 3 27.81 1.35 -6.24
CA LEU A 3 26.77 0.52 -5.62
C LEU A 3 27.24 -0.90 -5.27
N LEU A 4 28.40 -1.34 -5.80
CA LEU A 4 28.90 -2.70 -5.61
C LEU A 4 28.98 -3.17 -4.15
N PRO A 5 29.46 -2.36 -3.19
CA PRO A 5 29.49 -2.79 -1.79
C PRO A 5 28.11 -3.13 -1.21
N TYR A 6 27.06 -2.50 -1.75
CA TYR A 6 25.69 -2.72 -1.30
C TYR A 6 25.01 -3.90 -1.99
N LEU A 7 25.69 -4.54 -2.94
CA LEU A 7 25.23 -5.78 -3.57
C LEU A 7 25.87 -7.03 -2.96
N GLN A 8 26.77 -6.89 -1.98
CA GLN A 8 27.47 -8.02 -1.37
C GLN A 8 26.51 -9.08 -0.84
N HIS A 9 25.47 -8.67 -0.13
CA HIS A 9 24.38 -9.54 0.31
C HIS A 9 23.05 -8.95 -0.14
N SER A 10 22.46 -9.54 -1.17
CA SER A 10 21.24 -9.03 -1.77
C SER A 10 20.07 -10.03 -1.69
N PHE A 11 18.88 -9.47 -1.54
CA PHE A 11 17.62 -10.21 -1.59
C PHE A 11 16.89 -9.86 -2.88
N TRP A 12 16.56 -10.86 -3.71
CA TRP A 12 15.86 -10.65 -4.97
C TRP A 12 14.45 -11.18 -4.89
N PHE A 13 13.49 -10.29 -4.97
CA PHE A 13 12.08 -10.63 -4.85
C PHE A 13 11.50 -11.00 -6.20
N MET A 14 11.39 -12.30 -6.45
CA MET A 14 11.05 -12.91 -7.72
C MET A 14 9.54 -13.11 -7.89
N PRO A 15 9.02 -13.18 -9.14
CA PRO A 15 7.60 -13.36 -9.39
C PRO A 15 7.07 -14.75 -9.02
N SER A 16 7.87 -15.80 -9.15
CA SER A 16 7.45 -17.19 -8.91
C SER A 16 8.61 -18.10 -8.52
N VAL A 17 8.29 -19.29 -8.05
CA VAL A 17 9.28 -20.35 -7.75
C VAL A 17 10.09 -20.71 -9.01
N ALA A 18 9.41 -20.89 -10.13
CA ALA A 18 10.05 -21.21 -11.41
C ALA A 18 11.03 -20.10 -11.83
N ALA A 19 10.65 -18.83 -11.62
CA ALA A 19 11.52 -17.70 -11.90
C ALA A 19 12.76 -17.67 -10.99
N CYS A 20 12.65 -18.09 -9.72
CA CYS A 20 13.81 -18.21 -8.84
C CYS A 20 14.83 -19.22 -9.39
N HIS A 21 14.36 -20.41 -9.81
CA HIS A 21 15.24 -21.43 -10.38
C HIS A 21 15.83 -21.01 -11.74
N ALA A 22 15.01 -20.41 -12.61
CA ALA A 22 15.48 -19.89 -13.89
C ALA A 22 16.56 -18.81 -13.71
N MET A 23 16.37 -17.90 -12.74
CA MET A 23 17.35 -16.88 -12.42
C MET A 23 18.64 -17.48 -11.86
N ALA A 24 18.55 -18.46 -10.97
CA ALA A 24 19.74 -19.14 -10.44
C ALA A 24 20.56 -19.79 -11.57
N ASN A 25 19.88 -20.46 -12.51
CA ASN A 25 20.53 -21.05 -13.67
C ASN A 25 21.17 -19.99 -14.58
N LEU A 26 20.45 -18.88 -14.83
CA LEU A 26 20.96 -17.75 -15.63
C LEU A 26 22.22 -17.16 -15.02
N LEU A 27 22.25 -16.93 -13.71
CA LEU A 27 23.42 -16.38 -13.01
C LEU A 27 24.63 -17.31 -13.06
N ALA A 28 24.42 -18.62 -13.15
CA ALA A 28 25.47 -19.64 -13.26
C ALA A 28 26.02 -19.83 -14.68
N GLU A 29 25.40 -19.23 -15.72
CA GLU A 29 25.85 -19.38 -17.10
C GLU A 29 27.22 -18.78 -17.33
N ARG A 30 28.02 -19.42 -18.21
CA ARG A 30 29.44 -19.08 -18.45
C ARG A 30 29.73 -17.62 -18.78
N HIS A 31 28.81 -16.94 -19.45
CA HIS A 31 28.98 -15.54 -19.85
C HIS A 31 28.64 -14.54 -18.74
N ASN A 32 27.96 -14.99 -17.67
CA ASN A 32 27.57 -14.15 -16.55
C ASN A 32 28.67 -14.10 -15.46
N THR A 33 29.91 -13.91 -15.85
CA THR A 33 31.09 -14.00 -15.00
C THR A 33 31.09 -13.07 -13.80
N PHE A 34 30.41 -11.93 -13.91
CA PHE A 34 30.25 -10.98 -12.80
C PHE A 34 29.66 -11.63 -11.55
N TRP A 35 28.71 -12.57 -11.75
CA TRP A 35 27.95 -13.19 -10.66
C TRP A 35 28.59 -14.47 -10.13
N HIS A 36 29.67 -14.97 -10.75
CA HIS A 36 30.31 -16.24 -10.36
C HIS A 36 30.93 -16.21 -8.96
N GLY A 37 31.21 -15.01 -8.42
CA GLY A 37 31.67 -14.84 -7.04
C GLY A 37 30.55 -14.90 -5.99
N TYR A 38 29.30 -14.95 -6.42
CA TYR A 38 28.14 -14.97 -5.52
C TYR A 38 27.63 -16.38 -5.27
N GLU A 39 27.36 -16.72 -4.01
CA GLU A 39 26.58 -17.89 -3.67
C GLU A 39 25.10 -17.57 -3.84
N VAL A 40 24.41 -18.29 -4.74
CA VAL A 40 23.01 -18.07 -5.07
C VAL A 40 22.14 -19.06 -4.32
N ILE A 41 21.29 -18.54 -3.43
CA ILE A 41 20.41 -19.34 -2.57
C ILE A 41 18.96 -19.22 -3.07
N VAL A 42 18.34 -20.34 -3.46
CA VAL A 42 16.92 -20.37 -3.85
C VAL A 42 16.07 -20.65 -2.60
N ALA A 43 15.57 -19.57 -1.98
CA ALA A 43 14.66 -19.62 -0.84
C ALA A 43 13.19 -19.63 -1.29
N ALA A 44 12.82 -20.57 -2.19
CA ALA A 44 11.50 -20.64 -2.79
C ALA A 44 11.04 -22.10 -2.99
N GLY A 45 9.73 -22.32 -3.07
CA GLY A 45 9.15 -23.63 -3.31
C GLY A 45 9.18 -24.59 -2.11
N ALA A 46 8.71 -25.80 -2.32
CA ALA A 46 8.64 -26.82 -1.26
C ALA A 46 10.03 -27.26 -0.77
N SER A 47 11.02 -27.32 -1.66
CA SER A 47 12.40 -27.71 -1.35
C SER A 47 13.10 -26.78 -0.34
N ALA A 48 12.70 -25.53 -0.28
CA ALA A 48 13.23 -24.58 0.71
C ALA A 48 12.54 -24.71 2.11
N GLY A 49 11.72 -25.73 2.33
CA GLY A 49 10.99 -25.94 3.59
C GLY A 49 9.82 -24.97 3.81
N LEU A 50 9.17 -25.07 4.96
CA LEU A 50 8.05 -24.22 5.35
C LEU A 50 8.53 -23.07 6.28
N GLY A 51 7.97 -21.87 6.06
CA GLY A 51 8.21 -20.72 6.96
C GLY A 51 9.69 -20.42 7.13
N LEU A 52 10.18 -20.51 8.38
CA LEU A 52 11.56 -20.19 8.76
C LEU A 52 12.59 -21.23 8.30
N ALA A 53 12.19 -22.41 7.82
CA ALA A 53 13.12 -23.44 7.34
C ALA A 53 13.96 -22.99 6.14
N ALA A 54 13.52 -21.97 5.42
CA ALA A 54 14.28 -21.38 4.32
C ALA A 54 15.44 -20.47 4.79
N LEU A 55 15.51 -20.10 6.09
CA LEU A 55 16.50 -19.17 6.62
C LEU A 55 17.88 -19.79 6.89
N PRO A 56 18.00 -21.02 7.44
CA PRO A 56 19.30 -21.62 7.74
C PRO A 56 20.25 -21.70 6.55
N PRO A 57 19.86 -22.08 5.33
CA PRO A 57 20.73 -22.05 4.17
C PRO A 57 21.27 -20.64 3.85
N VAL A 58 20.41 -19.62 3.99
CA VAL A 58 20.82 -18.21 3.76
C VAL A 58 21.85 -17.78 4.80
N ARG A 59 21.61 -18.05 6.08
CA ARG A 59 22.58 -17.72 7.14
C ARG A 59 23.89 -18.46 7.00
N LYS A 60 23.84 -19.72 6.58
CA LYS A 60 25.05 -20.53 6.32
C LYS A 60 25.89 -19.93 5.20
N ALA A 61 25.27 -19.54 4.09
CA ALA A 61 25.95 -18.93 2.94
C ALA A 61 26.54 -17.54 3.29
N ILE A 62 25.83 -16.75 4.07
CA ILE A 62 26.32 -15.45 4.53
C ILE A 62 27.50 -15.61 5.51
N GLY A 63 27.43 -16.59 6.43
CA GLY A 63 28.46 -16.81 7.45
C GLY A 63 28.66 -15.58 8.34
N SER A 64 29.90 -15.09 8.44
CA SER A 64 30.26 -13.85 9.11
C SER A 64 29.72 -12.60 8.39
N GLY A 65 29.49 -12.69 7.08
CA GLY A 65 29.11 -11.60 6.20
C GLY A 65 30.26 -10.79 5.63
N PHE A 66 31.51 -11.05 6.02
CA PHE A 66 32.66 -10.28 5.55
C PHE A 66 33.32 -10.89 4.31
N ASP A 67 33.44 -12.22 4.27
CA ASP A 67 34.22 -12.95 3.26
C ASP A 67 33.34 -13.62 2.19
N SER A 68 32.03 -13.40 2.25
CA SER A 68 31.06 -14.01 1.35
C SER A 68 30.28 -12.97 0.55
N GLN A 69 29.80 -13.39 -0.61
CA GLN A 69 28.86 -12.63 -1.43
C GLN A 69 27.65 -13.51 -1.73
N THR A 70 26.46 -13.04 -1.45
CA THR A 70 25.27 -13.89 -1.56
C THR A 70 24.10 -13.20 -2.28
N ILE A 71 23.37 -13.98 -3.05
CA ILE A 71 22.11 -13.61 -3.67
C ILE A 71 21.03 -14.55 -3.16
N THR A 72 20.05 -14.03 -2.44
CA THR A 72 18.90 -14.79 -1.96
C THR A 72 17.71 -14.58 -2.89
N LEU A 73 17.31 -15.61 -3.63
CA LEU A 73 16.15 -15.57 -4.53
C LEU A 73 14.90 -16.07 -3.81
N SER A 74 13.87 -15.25 -3.70
CA SER A 74 12.61 -15.66 -3.07
C SER A 74 11.39 -15.04 -3.76
N CYS A 75 10.27 -15.75 -3.73
CA CYS A 75 9.01 -15.27 -4.30
C CYS A 75 7.91 -15.05 -3.25
N GLY A 76 8.26 -14.99 -1.97
CA GLY A 76 7.33 -14.75 -0.85
C GLY A 76 7.84 -15.26 0.49
N LYS A 77 8.72 -16.27 0.51
CA LYS A 77 9.39 -16.68 1.74
C LYS A 77 10.39 -15.61 2.16
N LEU A 78 10.62 -15.51 3.46
CA LEU A 78 11.56 -14.56 4.07
C LEU A 78 11.20 -13.07 3.88
N THR A 79 10.03 -12.75 3.28
CA THR A 79 9.55 -11.36 3.19
C THR A 79 8.92 -10.86 4.49
N THR A 80 8.51 -11.78 5.38
CA THR A 80 7.94 -11.46 6.69
C THR A 80 8.54 -12.32 7.78
N GLY A 81 8.56 -11.82 9.02
CA GLY A 81 8.97 -12.58 10.21
C GLY A 81 10.44 -13.00 10.27
N VAL A 82 11.31 -12.41 9.46
CA VAL A 82 12.74 -12.78 9.37
C VAL A 82 13.61 -11.54 9.45
N THR A 83 14.73 -11.65 10.15
CA THR A 83 15.79 -10.63 10.20
C THR A 83 17.09 -11.22 9.73
N VAL A 84 17.66 -10.64 8.66
CA VAL A 84 18.98 -10.90 8.13
C VAL A 84 19.69 -9.56 7.99
N SER A 85 20.49 -9.20 8.97
CA SER A 85 21.10 -7.87 9.09
C SER A 85 22.04 -7.54 7.93
N GLN A 86 22.65 -8.56 7.34
CA GLN A 86 23.63 -8.44 6.26
C GLN A 86 22.99 -8.06 4.91
N TRP A 87 21.69 -8.30 4.71
CA TRP A 87 21.08 -7.86 3.47
C TRP A 87 21.12 -6.34 3.35
N SER A 88 21.89 -5.86 2.38
CA SER A 88 22.12 -4.42 2.13
C SER A 88 21.32 -3.90 0.94
N SER A 89 20.79 -4.78 0.12
CA SER A 89 19.95 -4.40 -1.01
C SER A 89 18.85 -5.41 -1.30
N ILE A 90 17.74 -4.91 -1.82
CA ILE A 90 16.66 -5.71 -2.39
C ILE A 90 16.40 -5.30 -3.83
N LEU A 91 16.26 -6.29 -4.73
CA LEU A 91 15.83 -6.10 -6.11
C LEU A 91 14.36 -6.52 -6.26
N MET A 92 13.50 -5.58 -6.59
CA MET A 92 12.07 -5.78 -6.80
C MET A 92 11.80 -6.24 -8.23
N LEU A 93 11.90 -7.55 -8.47
CA LEU A 93 11.70 -8.18 -9.78
C LEU A 93 10.27 -8.74 -9.95
N ARG A 94 9.42 -8.51 -8.96
CA ARG A 94 8.02 -8.91 -8.96
C ARG A 94 7.09 -7.71 -9.09
N ASN A 95 6.04 -7.86 -9.91
CA ASN A 95 4.99 -6.85 -10.00
C ASN A 95 4.02 -6.99 -8.83
N LEU A 96 4.20 -6.15 -7.80
CA LEU A 96 3.35 -6.09 -6.62
C LEU A 96 2.22 -5.08 -6.81
N LYS A 97 1.03 -5.42 -6.34
CA LYS A 97 -0.15 -4.57 -6.40
C LYS A 97 -0.47 -3.89 -5.05
N SER A 98 -0.01 -4.49 -3.94
CA SER A 98 -0.24 -3.98 -2.58
C SER A 98 0.98 -3.23 -2.08
N PRO A 99 0.82 -1.96 -1.66
CA PRO A 99 1.88 -1.17 -1.03
C PRO A 99 2.43 -1.85 0.22
N GLU A 100 1.58 -2.45 1.05
CA GLU A 100 1.99 -3.11 2.28
C GLU A 100 2.93 -4.27 1.98
N THR A 101 2.59 -5.13 1.00
CA THR A 101 3.45 -6.24 0.60
C THR A 101 4.77 -5.76 0.01
N TYR A 102 4.74 -4.66 -0.73
CA TYR A 102 5.94 -4.03 -1.28
C TYR A 102 6.88 -3.56 -0.16
N PHE A 103 6.37 -2.78 0.78
CA PHE A 103 7.17 -2.23 1.86
C PHE A 103 7.56 -3.27 2.91
N GLN A 104 6.73 -4.30 3.16
CA GLN A 104 7.13 -5.44 3.97
C GLN A 104 8.37 -6.15 3.42
N ALA A 105 8.48 -6.27 2.10
CA ALA A 105 9.67 -6.81 1.47
C ALA A 105 10.83 -5.79 1.49
N ALA A 106 10.58 -4.54 1.13
CA ALA A 106 11.58 -3.47 1.10
C ALA A 106 12.27 -3.29 2.46
N PHE A 107 11.52 -3.32 3.55
CA PHE A 107 12.06 -3.14 4.90
C PHE A 107 12.91 -4.31 5.41
N ARG A 108 12.99 -5.43 4.68
CA ARG A 108 13.91 -6.52 5.04
C ARG A 108 15.38 -6.10 5.02
N VAL A 109 15.74 -5.13 4.19
CA VAL A 109 17.12 -4.64 4.11
C VAL A 109 17.43 -3.49 5.07
N GLN A 110 16.44 -2.97 5.79
CA GLN A 110 16.63 -1.89 6.77
C GLN A 110 17.15 -2.36 8.13
N SER A 111 17.13 -3.68 8.42
CA SER A 111 17.63 -4.18 9.69
C SER A 111 19.10 -3.78 9.87
N PRO A 112 19.47 -3.12 10.97
CA PRO A 112 20.83 -2.67 11.18
C PRO A 112 21.79 -3.87 11.25
N TRP A 113 22.97 -3.71 10.65
CA TRP A 113 24.09 -4.63 10.81
C TRP A 113 25.18 -3.88 11.55
N SER A 114 25.34 -4.23 12.82
CA SER A 114 26.34 -3.67 13.70
C SER A 114 27.10 -4.78 14.42
N ILE A 115 28.31 -4.47 14.84
CA ILE A 115 29.13 -5.30 15.70
C ILE A 115 29.50 -4.53 16.96
N LYS A 116 29.69 -5.25 18.06
CA LYS A 116 30.26 -4.63 19.27
C LYS A 116 31.69 -4.21 18.99
N ASN A 117 32.01 -2.97 19.32
CA ASN A 117 33.38 -2.46 19.22
C ASN A 117 34.05 -2.55 20.61
N PRO A 118 34.83 -3.62 20.90
CA PRO A 118 35.48 -3.80 22.19
C PRO A 118 36.59 -2.76 22.46
N ASN A 119 37.05 -2.06 21.42
CA ASN A 119 38.09 -1.02 21.52
C ASN A 119 37.48 0.40 21.52
N GLY A 120 36.17 0.53 21.58
CA GLY A 120 35.48 1.81 21.66
C GLY A 120 35.59 2.45 23.05
N ASP A 121 35.26 3.72 23.14
CA ASP A 121 35.24 4.47 24.41
C ASP A 121 34.27 3.90 25.44
N ASN A 122 33.31 3.09 25.00
CA ASN A 122 32.33 2.38 25.82
C ASN A 122 32.26 0.91 25.37
N PRO A 123 32.32 -0.09 26.29
CA PRO A 123 32.24 -1.51 25.96
C PRO A 123 30.91 -1.94 25.29
N ASN A 124 29.89 -1.10 25.37
CA ASN A 124 28.60 -1.30 24.67
C ASN A 124 28.51 -0.53 23.34
N GLN A 125 29.58 0.15 22.93
CA GLN A 125 29.60 0.85 21.67
C GLN A 125 29.49 -0.13 20.50
N GLU A 126 28.60 0.19 19.57
CA GLU A 126 28.42 -0.59 18.34
C GLU A 126 29.02 0.16 17.16
N GLU A 127 29.70 -0.57 16.31
CA GLU A 127 30.14 -0.10 15.00
C GLU A 127 29.10 -0.50 13.96
N ILE A 128 28.57 0.49 13.22
CA ILE A 128 27.57 0.27 12.18
C ILE A 128 28.29 -0.13 10.88
N LEU A 129 28.15 -1.39 10.50
CA LEU A 129 28.76 -1.94 9.28
C LEU A 129 27.95 -1.61 8.02
N LYS A 130 26.65 -1.41 8.18
CA LYS A 130 25.71 -1.10 7.10
C LYS A 130 25.02 0.25 7.37
N PRO A 131 25.64 1.38 7.00
CA PRO A 131 25.08 2.71 7.24
C PRO A 131 23.89 3.03 6.32
N VAL A 132 23.80 2.39 5.16
CA VAL A 132 22.73 2.56 4.18
C VAL A 132 22.32 1.23 3.56
N CYS A 133 21.08 1.17 3.07
CA CYS A 133 20.57 0.05 2.30
C CYS A 133 19.78 0.57 1.09
N PHE A 134 19.59 -0.27 0.08
CA PHE A 134 18.98 0.13 -1.18
C PHE A 134 17.82 -0.79 -1.57
N VAL A 135 16.77 -0.17 -2.09
CA VAL A 135 15.70 -0.84 -2.81
C VAL A 135 15.83 -0.50 -4.28
N PHE A 136 16.09 -1.51 -5.12
CA PHE A 136 16.16 -1.34 -6.57
C PHE A 136 14.86 -1.79 -7.19
N ASP A 137 14.19 -0.90 -7.88
CA ASP A 137 13.01 -1.22 -8.68
C ASP A 137 13.23 -0.81 -10.13
N PHE A 138 12.98 -1.76 -11.05
CA PHE A 138 13.19 -1.58 -12.49
C PHE A 138 11.90 -1.15 -13.22
N ALA A 139 10.83 -0.89 -12.48
CA ALA A 139 9.56 -0.38 -12.99
C ALA A 139 9.18 0.91 -12.25
N PRO A 140 9.79 2.07 -12.61
CA PRO A 140 9.71 3.31 -11.86
C PRO A 140 8.26 3.78 -11.62
N THR A 141 7.39 3.74 -12.62
CA THR A 141 5.98 4.12 -12.46
C THR A 141 5.27 3.27 -11.40
N ARG A 142 5.56 1.96 -11.35
CA ARG A 142 5.01 1.07 -10.33
C ARG A 142 5.57 1.42 -8.94
N ALA A 143 6.88 1.56 -8.82
CA ALA A 143 7.56 1.86 -7.56
C ALA A 143 7.04 3.17 -6.95
N LEU A 144 6.98 4.22 -7.76
CA LEU A 144 6.50 5.53 -7.32
C LEU A 144 5.02 5.51 -6.93
N ARG A 145 4.20 4.71 -7.62
CA ARG A 145 2.80 4.49 -7.22
C ARG A 145 2.69 3.81 -5.87
N GLN A 146 3.44 2.73 -5.62
CA GLN A 146 3.45 2.05 -4.32
C GLN A 146 3.88 3.02 -3.21
N LEU A 147 4.87 3.86 -3.48
CA LEU A 147 5.35 4.86 -2.54
C LEU A 147 4.28 5.93 -2.23
N CYS A 148 3.60 6.45 -3.24
CA CYS A 148 2.49 7.40 -3.06
C CYS A 148 1.34 6.77 -2.25
N GLU A 149 0.88 5.58 -2.65
CA GLU A 149 -0.21 4.88 -1.97
C GLU A 149 0.14 4.58 -0.50
N TYR A 150 1.38 4.18 -0.23
CA TYR A 150 1.85 3.91 1.13
C TYR A 150 1.96 5.19 1.95
N GLY A 151 2.56 6.26 1.43
CA GLY A 151 2.66 7.55 2.11
C GLY A 151 1.30 8.12 2.50
N ILE A 152 0.33 8.04 1.59
CA ILE A 152 -1.06 8.45 1.87
C ILE A 152 -1.69 7.56 2.96
N SER A 153 -1.43 6.26 2.95
CA SER A 153 -1.99 5.33 3.95
C SER A 153 -1.44 5.55 5.36
N LEU A 154 -0.20 6.02 5.49
CA LEU A 154 0.43 6.32 6.78
C LEU A 154 -0.13 7.59 7.42
N SER A 155 -0.67 8.50 6.62
CA SER A 155 -1.19 9.80 7.10
C SER A 155 -2.67 9.96 6.74
N PRO A 156 -3.58 9.14 7.28
CA PRO A 156 -5.00 9.12 6.87
C PRO A 156 -5.74 10.43 7.20
N ASN A 157 -5.22 11.22 8.12
CA ASN A 157 -5.80 12.51 8.53
C ASN A 157 -5.18 13.70 7.76
N GLU A 158 -4.11 13.46 6.99
CA GLU A 158 -3.47 14.50 6.19
C GLU A 158 -4.30 14.76 4.94
N ALA A 159 -4.77 15.97 4.86
CA ALA A 159 -5.61 16.41 3.75
C ALA A 159 -4.79 16.62 2.46
N ASN A 160 -3.47 16.87 2.55
CA ASN A 160 -2.59 17.05 1.40
C ASN A 160 -1.74 15.79 1.11
N PRO A 161 -2.01 15.06 0.02
CA PRO A 161 -1.21 13.90 -0.37
C PRO A 161 0.26 14.22 -0.61
N GLU A 162 0.55 15.42 -1.10
CA GLU A 162 1.93 15.87 -1.30
C GLU A 162 2.67 15.95 0.03
N THR A 163 2.03 16.46 1.08
CA THR A 163 2.60 16.48 2.42
C THR A 163 2.85 15.06 2.94
N ALA A 164 1.87 14.16 2.81
CA ALA A 164 2.01 12.77 3.23
C ALA A 164 3.15 12.05 2.49
N VAL A 165 3.27 12.26 1.18
CA VAL A 165 4.37 11.69 0.38
C VAL A 165 5.70 12.35 0.74
N LYS A 166 5.72 13.67 0.97
CA LYS A 166 6.92 14.41 1.38
C LYS A 166 7.50 13.89 2.70
N ASP A 167 6.66 13.61 3.67
CA ASP A 167 7.10 13.04 4.96
C ASP A 167 7.72 11.66 4.79
N LEU A 168 7.13 10.81 3.94
CA LEU A 168 7.69 9.49 3.62
C LEU A 168 9.02 9.61 2.88
N VAL A 169 9.11 10.50 1.88
CA VAL A 169 10.32 10.68 1.05
C VAL A 169 11.47 11.33 1.85
N ALA A 170 11.17 12.15 2.85
CA ALA A 170 12.16 12.66 3.79
C ALA A 170 12.85 11.51 4.56
N PHE A 171 12.10 10.45 4.84
CA PHE A 171 12.59 9.24 5.51
C PHE A 171 13.19 8.21 4.54
N LEU A 172 12.63 8.08 3.34
CA LEU A 172 13.05 7.15 2.29
C LEU A 172 13.37 7.92 1.00
N PRO A 173 14.59 8.49 0.86
CA PRO A 173 14.94 9.27 -0.32
C PRO A 173 14.83 8.44 -1.60
N VAL A 174 14.19 9.00 -2.62
CA VAL A 174 14.03 8.38 -3.93
C VAL A 174 15.08 8.92 -4.89
N LEU A 175 15.84 8.02 -5.49
CA LEU A 175 16.84 8.34 -6.50
C LEU A 175 16.38 7.77 -7.84
N ALA A 176 16.31 8.63 -8.85
CA ALA A 176 16.06 8.23 -10.22
C ALA A 176 17.36 8.25 -11.02
N ASN A 177 17.57 7.23 -11.86
CA ASN A 177 18.67 7.17 -12.79
C ASN A 177 18.19 7.55 -14.19
N ASP A 178 18.74 8.62 -14.75
CA ASP A 178 18.46 9.09 -16.11
C ASP A 178 19.39 8.47 -17.19
N GLY A 179 20.19 7.48 -16.77
CA GLY A 179 21.19 6.81 -17.61
C GLY A 179 22.60 7.40 -17.45
N ALA A 180 22.74 8.63 -17.01
CA ALA A 180 24.01 9.31 -16.79
C ALA A 180 24.24 9.65 -15.30
N ASN A 181 23.21 10.11 -14.62
CA ASN A 181 23.29 10.59 -13.26
C ASN A 181 22.18 9.99 -12.37
N MET A 182 22.43 9.96 -11.07
CA MET A 182 21.44 9.67 -10.05
C MET A 182 20.95 11.01 -9.48
N THR A 183 19.68 11.32 -9.66
CA THR A 183 19.05 12.53 -9.15
C THR A 183 18.02 12.19 -8.08
N GLN A 184 17.97 12.99 -7.02
CA GLN A 184 16.92 12.85 -6.01
C GLN A 184 15.61 13.43 -6.55
N VAL A 185 14.55 12.65 -6.46
CA VAL A 185 13.19 13.05 -6.87
C VAL A 185 12.45 13.54 -5.65
N ASP A 186 11.85 14.71 -5.76
CA ASP A 186 11.00 15.29 -4.70
C ASP A 186 9.57 14.72 -4.70
N ALA A 187 8.79 15.06 -3.69
CA ALA A 187 7.43 14.56 -3.55
C ALA A 187 6.51 14.97 -4.70
N GLY A 188 6.67 16.21 -5.20
CA GLY A 188 5.90 16.70 -6.36
C GLY A 188 6.19 15.90 -7.62
N GLY A 189 7.48 15.72 -7.94
CA GLY A 189 7.89 14.91 -9.10
C GLY A 189 7.48 13.44 -8.98
N ILE A 190 7.48 12.89 -7.77
CA ILE A 190 6.99 11.52 -7.53
C ILE A 190 5.49 11.43 -7.82
N LEU A 191 4.70 12.39 -7.31
CA LEU A 191 3.27 12.45 -7.57
C LEU A 191 2.97 12.62 -9.04
N ASP A 192 3.67 13.52 -9.74
CA ASP A 192 3.47 13.76 -11.17
C ASP A 192 3.72 12.49 -12.00
N ILE A 193 4.81 11.78 -11.73
CA ILE A 193 5.13 10.52 -12.43
C ILE A 193 4.12 9.41 -12.08
N ALA A 194 3.74 9.29 -10.81
CA ALA A 194 2.75 8.32 -10.37
C ALA A 194 1.36 8.61 -10.98
N MET A 195 1.03 9.88 -11.17
CA MET A 195 -0.24 10.34 -11.75
C MET A 195 -0.25 10.33 -13.27
N ALA A 196 0.87 10.54 -13.94
CA ALA A 196 0.97 10.58 -15.40
C ALA A 196 0.49 9.28 -16.10
N GLY A 197 0.59 8.14 -15.41
CA GLY A 197 0.10 6.84 -15.92
C GLY A 197 -1.36 6.51 -15.57
N THR A 198 -1.99 7.26 -14.64
CA THR A 198 -3.33 6.93 -14.11
C THR A 198 -3.98 8.09 -13.38
N SER A 199 -4.00 9.28 -13.95
CA SER A 199 -4.58 10.48 -13.32
C SER A 199 -5.98 10.26 -12.73
N ALA A 200 -6.81 9.46 -13.40
CA ALA A 200 -8.13 9.10 -12.91
C ALA A 200 -8.11 8.16 -11.68
N THR A 201 -7.19 7.21 -11.62
CA THR A 201 -7.24 6.13 -10.60
C THR A 201 -6.65 6.56 -9.25
N LEU A 202 -5.60 7.37 -9.22
CA LEU A 202 -5.02 7.89 -7.97
C LEU A 202 -5.87 9.02 -7.38
N LEU A 203 -6.36 9.91 -8.23
CA LEU A 203 -7.39 10.86 -7.85
C LEU A 203 -8.63 10.12 -7.35
N ALA A 204 -9.10 9.08 -8.02
CA ALA A 204 -10.25 8.28 -7.59
C ALA A 204 -10.03 7.64 -6.21
N ARG A 205 -8.85 7.12 -5.89
CA ARG A 205 -8.55 6.57 -4.57
C ARG A 205 -8.41 7.62 -3.48
N LYS A 206 -7.86 8.80 -3.82
CA LYS A 206 -7.89 9.99 -2.97
C LYS A 206 -9.33 10.39 -2.64
N TRP A 207 -10.25 10.10 -3.53
CA TRP A 207 -11.67 10.37 -3.46
C TRP A 207 -12.49 9.21 -2.89
N GLU A 208 -11.95 7.99 -2.86
CA GLU A 208 -12.49 6.86 -2.09
C GLU A 208 -12.41 7.09 -0.58
N SER A 209 -11.70 8.12 -0.13
CA SER A 209 -11.77 8.51 1.27
C SER A 209 -13.21 8.92 1.61
N ALA A 210 -13.70 8.43 2.75
CA ALA A 210 -15.06 8.65 3.25
C ALA A 210 -15.47 10.15 3.35
N LEU A 211 -14.53 11.08 3.19
CA LEU A 211 -14.71 12.52 3.23
C LEU A 211 -15.34 13.10 1.97
N LEU A 212 -15.24 12.42 0.81
CA LEU A 212 -15.72 12.95 -0.46
C LEU A 212 -17.18 12.66 -0.75
N VAL A 213 -17.63 11.48 -0.36
CA VAL A 213 -19.00 11.06 -0.52
C VAL A 213 -19.55 10.71 0.85
N ASN A 214 -19.81 11.73 1.65
CA ASN A 214 -20.50 11.52 2.91
C ASN A 214 -21.97 11.21 2.63
N VAL A 215 -22.29 9.92 2.63
CA VAL A 215 -23.65 9.43 2.45
C VAL A 215 -24.35 9.43 3.82
N ASP A 216 -24.54 10.61 4.40
CA ASP A 216 -25.36 10.76 5.61
C ASP A 216 -26.87 10.74 5.30
N ASN A 217 -27.68 10.59 6.34
CA ASN A 217 -29.14 10.55 6.16
C ASN A 217 -29.69 11.86 5.56
N GLY A 218 -29.08 13.00 5.86
CA GLY A 218 -29.49 14.28 5.32
C GLY A 218 -29.21 14.40 3.82
N THR A 219 -28.07 13.90 3.36
CA THR A 219 -27.74 13.83 1.93
C THR A 219 -28.65 12.86 1.20
N LEU A 220 -28.91 11.68 1.78
CA LEU A 220 -29.82 10.70 1.20
C LEU A 220 -31.25 11.23 1.12
N GLN A 221 -31.72 11.95 2.14
CA GLN A 221 -33.04 12.57 2.14
C GLN A 221 -33.16 13.63 1.04
N ARG A 222 -32.16 14.50 0.88
CA ARG A 222 -32.15 15.50 -0.19
C ARG A 222 -32.17 14.89 -1.59
N ILE A 223 -31.47 13.76 -1.79
CA ILE A 223 -31.53 13.02 -3.05
C ILE A 223 -32.95 12.50 -3.29
N MET A 224 -33.62 11.97 -2.26
CA MET A 224 -35.00 11.51 -2.35
C MET A 224 -36.01 12.64 -2.63
N ASP A 225 -35.78 13.80 -2.01
CA ASP A 225 -36.66 14.96 -2.14
C ASP A 225 -36.54 15.67 -3.48
N SER A 226 -35.48 15.39 -4.27
CA SER A 226 -35.24 15.93 -5.61
C SER A 226 -35.51 14.88 -6.70
N PRO A 227 -36.59 15.01 -7.49
CA PRO A 227 -36.88 14.10 -8.60
C PRO A 227 -35.74 14.05 -9.63
N GLU A 228 -35.07 15.17 -9.84
CA GLU A 228 -33.95 15.30 -10.79
C GLU A 228 -32.72 14.53 -10.28
N ALA A 229 -32.40 14.67 -8.97
CA ALA A 229 -31.31 13.94 -8.34
C ALA A 229 -31.61 12.43 -8.34
N MET A 230 -32.83 12.01 -8.05
CA MET A 230 -33.26 10.61 -8.13
C MET A 230 -33.09 10.06 -9.56
N ALA A 231 -33.57 10.78 -10.57
CA ALA A 231 -33.40 10.37 -11.97
C ALA A 231 -31.91 10.29 -12.38
N ALA A 232 -31.06 11.14 -11.82
CA ALA A 232 -29.61 11.10 -12.08
C ALA A 232 -28.94 9.87 -11.44
N VAL A 233 -29.22 9.56 -10.17
CA VAL A 233 -28.63 8.40 -9.49
C VAL A 233 -29.14 7.07 -10.05
N GLU A 234 -30.40 7.00 -10.52
CA GLU A 234 -30.95 5.80 -11.16
C GLU A 234 -30.25 5.45 -12.50
N ARG A 235 -29.62 6.42 -13.14
CA ARG A 235 -28.81 6.21 -14.35
C ARG A 235 -27.43 5.65 -14.05
N ILE A 236 -27.00 5.66 -12.78
CA ILE A 236 -25.71 5.09 -12.39
C ILE A 236 -25.73 3.59 -12.61
N GLU A 237 -24.70 3.08 -13.30
CA GLU A 237 -24.58 1.65 -13.59
C GLU A 237 -24.64 0.80 -12.33
N GLY A 238 -25.59 -0.13 -12.32
CA GLY A 238 -25.85 -1.04 -11.20
C GLY A 238 -26.55 -0.39 -10.00
N TRP A 239 -27.08 0.85 -10.10
CA TRP A 239 -27.88 1.45 -9.04
C TRP A 239 -29.14 0.63 -8.77
N ARG A 240 -29.86 0.24 -9.81
CA ARG A 240 -31.08 -0.58 -9.72
C ARG A 240 -30.87 -1.93 -9.04
N SER A 241 -29.64 -2.47 -9.09
CA SER A 241 -29.31 -3.72 -8.39
C SER A 241 -29.28 -3.60 -6.86
N LEU A 242 -29.33 -2.38 -6.31
CA LEU A 242 -29.39 -2.13 -4.87
C LEU A 242 -30.81 -2.26 -4.30
N GLY A 243 -31.83 -2.28 -5.17
CA GLY A 243 -33.26 -2.33 -4.85
C GLY A 243 -33.95 -0.96 -5.00
N ASP A 244 -35.23 -0.98 -5.35
CA ASP A 244 -36.00 0.20 -5.73
C ASP A 244 -36.11 1.24 -4.60
N ASN A 245 -36.06 0.83 -3.32
CA ASN A 245 -36.21 1.73 -2.16
C ASN A 245 -34.97 1.68 -1.25
N VAL A 246 -33.77 1.56 -1.84
CA VAL A 246 -32.52 1.39 -1.07
C VAL A 246 -32.24 2.56 -0.13
N ILE A 247 -32.49 3.81 -0.57
CA ILE A 247 -32.26 5.02 0.23
C ILE A 247 -33.21 5.05 1.42
N GLU A 248 -34.52 4.87 1.18
CA GLU A 248 -35.51 4.81 2.24
C GLU A 248 -35.23 3.70 3.26
N THR A 249 -34.81 2.53 2.76
CA THR A 249 -34.40 1.40 3.62
C THR A 249 -33.23 1.78 4.54
N ILE A 250 -32.26 2.52 4.05
CA ILE A 250 -31.08 2.95 4.82
C ILE A 250 -31.50 3.97 5.88
N ILE A 251 -32.32 4.97 5.52
CA ILE A 251 -32.77 5.99 6.44
C ILE A 251 -33.58 5.35 7.58
N ASN A 252 -34.61 4.55 7.25
CA ASN A 252 -35.46 3.88 8.23
C ASN A 252 -34.67 2.95 9.17
N LYS A 253 -33.72 2.18 8.65
CA LYS A 253 -32.88 1.32 9.50
C LYS A 253 -31.89 2.10 10.35
N SER A 254 -31.35 3.20 9.83
CA SER A 254 -30.49 4.09 10.60
C SER A 254 -31.23 4.71 11.77
N ASP A 255 -32.44 5.17 11.57
CA ASP A 255 -33.24 5.79 12.61
C ASP A 255 -33.68 4.75 13.66
N LYS A 256 -34.06 3.56 13.24
CA LYS A 256 -34.35 2.44 14.16
C LYS A 256 -33.12 2.07 15.01
N VAL A 257 -31.90 2.10 14.42
CA VAL A 257 -30.64 1.87 15.16
C VAL A 257 -30.43 2.98 16.19
N LYS A 258 -30.71 4.25 15.83
CA LYS A 258 -30.60 5.38 16.78
C LYS A 258 -31.55 5.24 17.94
N GLU A 259 -32.80 4.90 17.66
CA GLU A 259 -33.83 4.66 18.70
C GLU A 259 -33.43 3.54 19.67
N LEU A 260 -32.99 2.40 19.15
CA LEU A 260 -32.53 1.28 19.98
C LEU A 260 -31.28 1.63 20.80
N LYS A 261 -30.33 2.39 20.21
CA LYS A 261 -29.16 2.87 20.94
C LYS A 261 -29.51 3.89 22.04
N ASN A 262 -30.46 4.74 21.81
CA ASN A 262 -30.92 5.67 22.84
C ASN A 262 -31.65 4.92 23.97
N LYS A 263 -32.51 3.94 23.64
CA LYS A 263 -33.11 3.05 24.66
C LYS A 263 -32.06 2.30 25.49
N ALA A 264 -30.96 1.87 24.85
CA ALA A 264 -29.85 1.19 25.53
C ALA A 264 -29.11 2.05 26.54
N LYS A 265 -29.22 3.38 26.45
CA LYS A 265 -28.63 4.31 27.44
C LYS A 265 -29.43 4.40 28.72
N ASP A 266 -30.74 4.20 28.61
CA ASP A 266 -31.69 4.39 29.72
C ASP A 266 -32.13 3.06 30.36
N LYS A 267 -32.13 1.97 29.59
CA LYS A 267 -32.57 0.63 30.04
C LYS A 267 -31.80 -0.48 29.30
N ASP A 268 -31.56 -1.62 29.97
CA ASP A 268 -31.02 -2.81 29.33
C ASP A 268 -31.97 -3.35 28.24
N LEU A 269 -31.38 -3.54 27.05
CA LEU A 269 -32.11 -4.11 25.91
C LEU A 269 -32.39 -5.60 26.14
N THR A 270 -33.57 -6.06 25.77
CA THR A 270 -33.92 -7.48 25.72
C THR A 270 -33.05 -8.22 24.67
N ALA A 271 -32.93 -9.54 24.80
CA ALA A 271 -32.18 -10.37 23.85
C ALA A 271 -32.66 -10.22 22.41
N LYS A 272 -33.98 -10.02 22.22
CA LYS A 272 -34.62 -9.79 20.93
C LYS A 272 -34.24 -8.42 20.34
N GLU A 273 -34.20 -7.38 21.16
CA GLU A 273 -33.81 -6.03 20.74
C GLU A 273 -32.30 -5.94 20.42
N LYS A 274 -31.43 -6.63 21.18
CA LYS A 274 -30.01 -6.73 20.88
C LYS A 274 -29.75 -7.38 19.52
N LYS A 275 -30.48 -8.46 19.20
CA LYS A 275 -30.42 -9.12 17.91
C LYS A 275 -30.88 -8.21 16.77
N GLN A 276 -32.04 -7.55 16.95
CA GLN A 276 -32.58 -6.59 15.98
C GLN A 276 -31.62 -5.40 15.74
N LEU A 277 -30.98 -4.88 16.79
CA LEU A 277 -29.99 -3.81 16.68
C LEU A 277 -28.78 -4.25 15.82
N SER A 278 -28.23 -5.42 16.13
CA SER A 278 -27.07 -5.96 15.39
C SER A 278 -27.40 -6.21 13.91
N GLU A 279 -28.54 -6.82 13.61
CA GLU A 279 -28.97 -7.09 12.22
C GLU A 279 -29.24 -5.79 11.45
N ALA A 280 -29.97 -4.85 12.04
CA ALA A 280 -30.26 -3.57 11.42
C ALA A 280 -28.97 -2.76 11.17
N GLU A 281 -28.04 -2.74 12.14
CA GLU A 281 -26.77 -2.03 12.03
C GLU A 281 -25.89 -2.62 10.92
N LYS A 282 -25.81 -3.93 10.82
CA LYS A 282 -25.04 -4.63 9.78
C LYS A 282 -25.62 -4.35 8.39
N GLU A 283 -26.94 -4.40 8.26
CA GLU A 283 -27.60 -4.23 6.97
C GLU A 283 -27.52 -2.78 6.46
N TYR A 284 -27.79 -1.78 7.31
CA TYR A 284 -27.72 -0.39 6.84
C TYR A 284 -26.28 0.03 6.52
N LYS A 285 -25.28 -0.42 7.31
CA LYS A 285 -23.88 -0.16 7.02
C LYS A 285 -23.44 -0.78 5.69
N SER A 286 -23.87 -2.01 5.42
CA SER A 286 -23.57 -2.70 4.15
C SER A 286 -24.19 -1.97 2.96
N LYS A 287 -25.48 -1.62 3.03
CA LYS A 287 -26.17 -0.90 1.95
C LYS A 287 -25.60 0.52 1.75
N ARG A 288 -25.27 1.22 2.83
CA ARG A 288 -24.65 2.55 2.77
C ARG A 288 -23.28 2.49 2.05
N LYS A 289 -22.48 1.49 2.38
CA LYS A 289 -21.19 1.27 1.71
C LYS A 289 -21.36 0.99 0.21
N GLN A 290 -22.35 0.19 -0.16
CA GLN A 290 -22.65 -0.09 -1.58
C GLN A 290 -23.08 1.16 -2.35
N ILE A 291 -23.91 2.03 -1.76
CA ILE A 291 -24.25 3.32 -2.36
C ILE A 291 -23.01 4.19 -2.51
N GLN A 292 -22.22 4.31 -1.46
CA GLN A 292 -20.98 5.09 -1.48
C GLN A 292 -20.03 4.64 -2.59
N GLU A 293 -19.81 3.34 -2.74
CA GLU A 293 -18.97 2.79 -3.81
C GLU A 293 -19.50 3.12 -5.21
N LYS A 294 -20.83 3.10 -5.39
CA LYS A 294 -21.42 3.44 -6.70
C LYS A 294 -21.35 4.93 -7.01
N LEU A 295 -21.58 5.78 -6.03
CA LEU A 295 -21.45 7.23 -6.17
C LEU A 295 -20.00 7.64 -6.43
N VAL A 296 -19.05 7.03 -5.76
CA VAL A 296 -17.61 7.24 -6.01
C VAL A 296 -17.24 6.84 -7.44
N LYS A 297 -17.65 5.64 -7.87
CA LYS A 297 -17.42 5.21 -9.26
C LYS A 297 -18.03 6.14 -10.29
N PHE A 298 -19.20 6.69 -10.01
CA PHE A 298 -19.85 7.67 -10.89
C PHE A 298 -19.07 8.99 -10.91
N ALA A 299 -18.77 9.56 -9.75
CA ALA A 299 -18.05 10.80 -9.60
C ALA A 299 -16.67 10.77 -10.31
N THR A 300 -15.95 9.66 -10.18
CA THR A 300 -14.63 9.48 -10.82
C THR A 300 -14.66 9.39 -12.33
N ARG A 301 -15.83 9.20 -12.95
CA ARG A 301 -16.01 9.21 -14.42
C ARG A 301 -16.28 10.61 -14.97
N ILE A 302 -16.49 11.62 -14.13
CA ILE A 302 -16.80 12.99 -14.55
C ILE A 302 -15.52 13.86 -14.39
N PRO A 303 -14.81 14.21 -15.47
CA PRO A 303 -13.56 14.98 -15.38
C PRO A 303 -13.72 16.34 -14.70
N ALA A 304 -14.82 17.04 -14.98
CA ALA A 304 -15.12 18.35 -14.38
C ALA A 304 -15.32 18.24 -12.86
N PHE A 305 -15.96 17.16 -12.39
CA PHE A 305 -16.15 16.90 -10.98
C PHE A 305 -14.81 16.64 -10.28
N MET A 306 -13.92 15.86 -10.89
CA MET A 306 -12.59 15.60 -10.37
C MET A 306 -11.76 16.88 -10.24
N TYR A 307 -11.82 17.77 -11.23
CA TYR A 307 -11.13 19.05 -11.18
C TYR A 307 -11.63 19.94 -10.03
N LEU A 308 -12.94 20.06 -9.85
CA LEU A 308 -13.55 20.89 -8.79
C LEU A 308 -13.16 20.46 -7.39
N THR A 309 -12.98 19.17 -7.15
CA THR A 309 -12.61 18.66 -5.83
C THR A 309 -11.11 18.61 -5.63
N ASP A 310 -10.30 18.57 -6.67
CA ASP A 310 -8.84 18.60 -6.56
C ASP A 310 -8.37 19.88 -5.86
N HIS A 311 -9.05 21.00 -6.10
CA HIS A 311 -8.81 22.26 -5.38
C HIS A 311 -9.43 22.31 -3.97
N ARG A 312 -10.11 21.27 -3.49
CA ARG A 312 -10.69 21.11 -2.14
C ARG A 312 -11.62 22.21 -1.65
N GLU A 313 -12.07 23.06 -2.54
CA GLU A 313 -12.96 24.16 -2.20
C GLU A 313 -14.43 23.73 -2.09
N ASN A 314 -14.76 22.56 -2.68
CA ASN A 314 -16.14 22.09 -2.74
C ASN A 314 -16.25 20.60 -2.41
N THR A 315 -17.19 20.26 -1.55
CA THR A 315 -17.61 18.88 -1.31
C THR A 315 -18.58 18.40 -2.42
N LEU A 316 -18.84 17.09 -2.52
CA LEU A 316 -19.89 16.57 -3.42
C LEU A 316 -21.22 17.26 -3.16
N GLN A 317 -21.52 17.54 -1.90
CA GLN A 317 -22.70 18.27 -1.48
C GLN A 317 -22.72 19.70 -2.05
N ASP A 318 -21.58 20.41 -2.02
CA ASP A 318 -21.47 21.74 -2.59
C ASP A 318 -21.68 21.75 -4.09
N VAL A 319 -21.14 20.74 -4.80
CA VAL A 319 -21.32 20.59 -6.25
C VAL A 319 -22.77 20.30 -6.60
N ILE A 320 -23.44 19.41 -5.87
CA ILE A 320 -24.86 19.08 -6.10
C ILE A 320 -25.78 20.26 -5.78
N THR A 321 -25.41 21.10 -4.81
CA THR A 321 -26.28 22.21 -4.36
C THR A 321 -25.98 23.55 -5.04
N LYS A 322 -24.82 23.74 -5.64
CA LYS A 322 -24.40 25.00 -6.26
C LYS A 322 -24.38 24.97 -7.78
N LEU A 323 -24.42 23.80 -8.42
CA LEU A 323 -24.57 23.58 -9.86
C LEU A 323 -25.98 23.15 -10.22
#